data_80a52a948990486d68962292473fcc60
#
_entry.id   80a52a948990486d68962292473fcc60
#
_cell.length_a   1.000
_cell.length_b   1.000
_cell.length_c   1.000
_cell.angle_alpha   90.00
_cell.angle_beta   90.00
_cell.angle_gamma   90.00
#
_symmetry.space_group_name_H-M   'P 1'
#
loop_
_entity.id
_entity.type
_entity.pdbx_description
1 polymer ?
#
loop_
_entity_poly.entity_id
_entity_poly.type
_entity_poly.pdbx_seq_one_letter_code
_entity_poly.pdbx_strand_id
1 'polypeptide(L)'
;MFVHTSIRTSNMERSIDFYSKFFRLKLLSRHEIKQTNAEIAFLQDAEGKGCTLELTFFRNQNKFTQPAYEERLFDHLAFEVADINKTLEAMRESNVVITDEPFKFNEKTTIAFIEDPDGTLIELIERK
;
A
#
# COMPACT_ATOMS: atom_id res chain seq x y z
N MET A 1 -21.06 -1.56 -5.93
CA MET A 1 -20.22 -0.68 -5.08
C MET A 1 -18.90 -1.40 -4.75
N PHE A 2 -17.78 -0.74 -5.04
CA PHE A 2 -16.45 -1.32 -4.72
C PHE A 2 -16.22 -1.21 -3.21
N VAL A 3 -16.01 -2.33 -2.52
CA VAL A 3 -15.93 -2.39 -1.06
C VAL A 3 -14.50 -2.33 -0.57
N HIS A 4 -13.65 -3.26 -1.02
CA HIS A 4 -12.24 -3.29 -0.62
C HIS A 4 -11.38 -3.96 -1.68
N THR A 5 -10.08 -3.73 -1.57
CA THR A 5 -9.05 -4.52 -2.25
C THR A 5 -8.21 -5.23 -1.19
N SER A 6 -7.76 -6.43 -1.51
CA SER A 6 -6.95 -7.23 -0.58
C SER A 6 -5.56 -7.46 -1.15
N ILE A 7 -4.56 -7.20 -0.31
CA ILE A 7 -3.17 -7.50 -0.64
C ILE A 7 -2.56 -8.42 0.42
N ARG A 8 -1.56 -9.17 0.01
CA ARG A 8 -0.83 -10.08 0.89
C ARG A 8 0.22 -9.32 1.70
N THR A 9 0.42 -9.75 2.93
CA THR A 9 1.54 -9.28 3.75
C THR A 9 2.27 -10.45 4.38
N SER A 10 3.59 -10.33 4.52
CA SER A 10 4.40 -11.32 5.23
C SER A 10 4.59 -10.96 6.71
N ASN A 11 4.18 -9.75 7.12
CA ASN A 11 4.30 -9.28 8.49
C ASN A 11 3.21 -8.23 8.74
N MET A 12 2.16 -8.63 9.45
CA MET A 12 0.97 -7.79 9.65
C MET A 12 1.31 -6.47 10.34
N GLU A 13 2.08 -6.49 11.41
CA GLU A 13 2.43 -5.28 12.17
C GLU A 13 3.22 -4.28 11.31
N ARG A 14 4.18 -4.78 10.57
CA ARG A 14 4.99 -3.95 9.67
C ARG A 14 4.15 -3.28 8.60
N SER A 15 3.21 -4.01 8.02
CA SER A 15 2.34 -3.45 6.97
C SER A 15 1.34 -2.44 7.53
N ILE A 16 0.73 -2.74 8.68
CA ILE A 16 -0.15 -1.77 9.34
C ILE A 16 0.61 -0.47 9.64
N ASP A 17 1.82 -0.57 10.19
CA ASP A 17 2.64 0.60 10.51
C ASP A 17 2.99 1.41 9.25
N PHE A 18 3.34 0.72 8.16
CA PHE A 18 3.68 1.37 6.90
C PHE A 18 2.51 2.20 6.36
N TYR A 19 1.33 1.59 6.23
CA TYR A 19 0.17 2.27 5.67
C TYR A 19 -0.38 3.36 6.61
N SER A 20 -0.27 3.18 7.91
CA SER A 20 -0.64 4.19 8.88
C SER A 20 0.29 5.39 8.85
N LYS A 21 1.60 5.14 8.81
CA LYS A 21 2.62 6.19 8.85
C LYS A 21 2.61 7.06 7.60
N PHE A 22 2.60 6.43 6.42
CA PHE A 22 2.81 7.16 5.16
C PHE A 22 1.50 7.63 4.50
N PHE A 23 0.41 6.93 4.74
CA PHE A 23 -0.87 7.21 4.08
C PHE A 23 -1.99 7.56 5.05
N ARG A 24 -1.69 7.63 6.34
CA ARG A 24 -2.67 7.98 7.39
C ARG A 24 -3.88 7.04 7.37
N LEU A 25 -3.67 5.78 7.00
CA LEU A 25 -4.74 4.81 7.09
C LEU A 25 -4.97 4.43 8.55
N LYS A 26 -6.22 4.28 8.92
CA LYS A 26 -6.65 3.91 10.26
C LYS A 26 -7.04 2.44 10.26
N LEU A 27 -6.53 1.69 11.22
CA LEU A 27 -6.94 0.30 11.43
C LEU A 27 -8.38 0.28 11.94
N LEU A 28 -9.27 -0.37 11.20
CA LEU A 28 -10.67 -0.53 11.58
C LEU A 28 -10.89 -1.79 12.42
N SER A 29 -10.32 -2.92 12.00
CA SER A 29 -10.53 -4.20 12.68
C SER A 29 -9.47 -5.21 12.24
N ARG A 30 -9.29 -6.25 13.07
CA ARG A 30 -8.45 -7.41 12.79
C ARG A 30 -9.24 -8.67 13.12
N HIS A 31 -9.09 -9.71 12.30
CA HIS A 31 -9.83 -10.96 12.45
C HIS A 31 -8.95 -12.16 12.16
N GLU A 32 -9.15 -13.22 12.96
CA GLU A 32 -8.56 -14.52 12.68
C GLU A 32 -9.49 -15.32 11.78
N ILE A 33 -8.93 -15.97 10.77
CA ILE A 33 -9.65 -16.89 9.90
C ILE A 33 -9.09 -18.29 10.14
N LYS A 34 -9.71 -19.03 11.02
CA LYS A 34 -9.20 -20.34 11.47
C LYS A 34 -9.11 -21.37 10.34
N GLN A 35 -10.06 -21.35 9.44
CA GLN A 35 -10.15 -22.29 8.33
C GLN A 35 -8.92 -22.27 7.42
N THR A 36 -8.28 -21.12 7.29
CA THR A 36 -7.12 -20.94 6.41
C THR A 36 -5.85 -20.58 7.17
N ASN A 37 -5.88 -20.57 8.52
CA ASN A 37 -4.77 -20.18 9.37
C ASN A 37 -4.25 -18.77 8.99
N ALA A 38 -5.17 -17.86 8.80
CA ALA A 38 -4.89 -16.51 8.35
C ALA A 38 -5.33 -15.46 9.36
N GLU A 39 -4.74 -14.28 9.24
CA GLU A 39 -5.23 -13.07 9.88
C GLU A 39 -5.52 -12.05 8.78
N ILE A 40 -6.60 -11.28 8.95
CA ILE A 40 -6.91 -10.15 8.09
C ILE A 40 -7.03 -8.88 8.93
N ALA A 41 -6.70 -7.75 8.31
CA ALA A 41 -6.86 -6.44 8.90
C ALA A 41 -7.45 -5.49 7.87
N PHE A 42 -8.40 -4.66 8.28
CA PHE A 42 -9.01 -3.65 7.43
C PHE A 42 -8.53 -2.26 7.83
N LEU A 43 -8.06 -1.51 6.85
CA LEU A 43 -7.60 -0.14 7.02
C LEU A 43 -8.38 0.79 6.09
N GLN A 44 -8.61 2.01 6.53
CA GLN A 44 -9.31 3.01 5.74
C GLN A 44 -8.73 4.39 6.00
N ASP A 45 -8.86 5.27 5.03
CA ASP A 45 -8.49 6.67 5.18
C ASP A 45 -9.02 7.24 6.51
N ALA A 46 -8.20 8.05 7.18
CA ALA A 46 -8.54 8.60 8.50
C ALA A 46 -9.83 9.42 8.49
N GLU A 47 -10.21 9.97 7.34
CA GLU A 47 -11.47 10.71 7.17
C GLU A 47 -12.64 9.81 6.79
N GLY A 48 -12.42 8.50 6.68
CA GLY A 48 -13.46 7.52 6.35
C GLY A 48 -13.90 7.53 4.90
N LYS A 49 -13.05 8.02 3.99
CA LYS A 49 -13.35 8.10 2.56
C LYS A 49 -12.69 6.95 1.80
N GLY A 50 -13.20 6.69 0.60
CA GLY A 50 -12.65 5.70 -0.30
C GLY A 50 -12.92 4.26 0.12
N CYS A 51 -12.33 3.32 -0.62
CA CYS A 51 -12.46 1.91 -0.31
C CYS A 51 -11.54 1.50 0.84
N THR A 52 -11.83 0.34 1.41
CA THR A 52 -11.03 -0.24 2.49
C THR A 52 -9.88 -1.04 1.89
N LEU A 53 -8.71 -0.95 2.50
CA LEU A 53 -7.59 -1.84 2.20
C LEU A 53 -7.63 -3.01 3.17
N GLU A 54 -7.70 -4.24 2.63
CA GLU A 54 -7.57 -5.45 3.43
C GLU A 54 -6.13 -5.97 3.33
N LEU A 55 -5.50 -6.18 4.48
CA LEU A 55 -4.22 -6.88 4.57
C LEU A 55 -4.50 -8.33 4.94
N THR A 56 -3.98 -9.26 4.16
CA THR A 56 -4.18 -10.70 4.38
C THR A 56 -2.84 -11.37 4.66
N PHE A 57 -2.72 -11.96 5.84
CA PHE A 57 -1.53 -12.68 6.28
C PHE A 57 -1.87 -14.16 6.46
N PHE A 58 -1.29 -15.03 5.63
CA PHE A 58 -1.39 -16.48 5.78
C PHE A 58 -0.13 -16.98 6.47
N ARG A 59 -0.26 -17.55 7.67
CA ARG A 59 0.89 -17.95 8.49
C ARG A 59 1.80 -18.96 7.79
N ASN A 60 1.23 -19.82 6.95
CA ASN A 60 1.98 -20.85 6.22
C ASN A 60 2.37 -20.42 4.81
N GLN A 61 2.03 -19.21 4.38
CA GLN A 61 2.25 -18.72 3.02
C GLN A 61 2.68 -17.24 3.07
N ASN A 62 3.75 -16.97 3.80
CA ASN A 62 4.23 -15.61 4.05
C ASN A 62 5.57 -15.30 3.39
N LYS A 63 6.00 -16.14 2.45
CA LYS A 63 7.17 -15.88 1.62
C LYS A 63 6.71 -15.65 0.19
N PHE A 64 7.12 -14.53 -0.38
CA PHE A 64 6.66 -14.12 -1.69
C PHE A 64 7.79 -14.09 -2.70
N THR A 65 7.47 -14.52 -3.92
CA THR A 65 8.33 -14.37 -5.07
C THR A 65 7.66 -13.37 -6.00
N GLN A 66 8.35 -12.26 -6.32
CA GLN A 66 7.81 -11.29 -7.26
C GLN A 66 8.00 -11.81 -8.69
N PRO A 67 6.93 -11.96 -9.47
CA PRO A 67 7.06 -12.22 -10.89
C PRO A 67 7.64 -10.98 -11.60
N ALA A 68 8.13 -11.17 -12.82
CA ALA A 68 8.50 -10.03 -13.67
C ALA A 68 7.29 -9.10 -13.81
N TYR A 69 7.55 -7.80 -13.94
CA TYR A 69 6.48 -6.80 -13.95
C TYR A 69 5.38 -7.13 -14.97
N GLU A 70 5.76 -7.50 -16.18
CA GLU A 70 4.83 -7.82 -17.27
C GLU A 70 4.04 -9.11 -17.05
N GLU A 71 4.39 -9.91 -16.06
CA GLU A 71 3.67 -11.14 -15.71
C GLU A 71 2.65 -10.93 -14.59
N ARG A 72 2.62 -9.74 -13.98
CA ARG A 72 1.73 -9.44 -12.86
C ARG A 72 0.33 -9.12 -13.35
N LEU A 73 -0.66 -9.73 -12.71
CA LEU A 73 -2.07 -9.43 -12.99
C LEU A 73 -2.54 -8.17 -12.25
N PHE A 74 -2.03 -7.96 -11.04
CA PHE A 74 -2.34 -6.78 -10.25
C PHE A 74 -1.23 -5.76 -10.46
N ASP A 75 -1.59 -4.54 -10.89
CA ASP A 75 -0.58 -3.53 -11.19
C ASP A 75 -0.16 -2.77 -9.94
N HIS A 76 -1.04 -1.95 -9.36
CA HIS A 76 -0.66 -1.13 -8.21
C HIS A 76 -1.87 -0.63 -7.43
N LEU A 77 -1.59 -0.18 -6.20
CA LEU A 77 -2.48 0.69 -5.44
C LEU A 77 -2.12 2.14 -5.74
N ALA A 78 -3.05 3.06 -5.56
CA ALA A 78 -2.77 4.48 -5.72
C ALA A 78 -3.25 5.25 -4.50
N PHE A 79 -2.42 6.20 -4.03
CA PHE A 79 -2.73 7.10 -2.93
C PHE A 79 -2.47 8.54 -3.34
N GLU A 80 -3.42 9.40 -3.05
CA GLU A 80 -3.21 10.85 -3.21
C GLU A 80 -2.46 11.39 -2.00
N VAL A 81 -1.44 12.21 -2.25
CA VAL A 81 -0.63 12.84 -1.22
C VAL A 81 -0.62 14.35 -1.43
N ALA A 82 -0.52 15.10 -0.34
CA ALA A 82 -0.53 16.56 -0.42
C ALA A 82 0.76 17.14 -0.99
N ASP A 83 1.90 16.53 -0.67
CA ASP A 83 3.22 16.97 -1.11
C ASP A 83 4.08 15.74 -1.41
N ILE A 84 4.25 15.43 -2.69
CA ILE A 84 4.92 14.22 -3.12
C ILE A 84 6.41 14.22 -2.75
N ASN A 85 7.06 15.38 -2.79
CA ASN A 85 8.48 15.49 -2.46
C ASN A 85 8.73 15.26 -0.96
N LYS A 86 7.88 15.83 -0.10
CA LYS A 86 7.98 15.59 1.35
C LYS A 86 7.69 14.14 1.71
N THR A 87 6.69 13.55 1.05
CA THR A 87 6.35 12.14 1.27
C THR A 87 7.53 11.25 0.90
N LEU A 88 8.15 11.47 -0.26
CA LEU A 88 9.29 10.67 -0.71
C LEU A 88 10.52 10.90 0.18
N GLU A 89 10.74 12.10 0.68
CA GLU A 89 11.83 12.37 1.62
C GLU A 89 11.68 11.53 2.89
N ALA A 90 10.50 11.53 3.50
CA ALA A 90 10.22 10.70 4.67
C ALA A 90 10.37 9.20 4.36
N MET A 91 9.97 8.78 3.18
CA MET A 91 10.11 7.38 2.74
C MET A 91 11.57 6.99 2.57
N ARG A 92 12.41 7.86 2.00
CA ARG A 92 13.85 7.61 1.88
C ARG A 92 14.51 7.43 3.24
N GLU A 93 14.12 8.22 4.22
CA GLU A 93 14.65 8.10 5.59
C GLU A 93 14.28 6.76 6.24
N SER A 94 13.20 6.14 5.79
CA SER A 94 12.74 4.82 6.27
C SER A 94 13.13 3.68 5.34
N ASN A 95 14.01 3.92 4.36
CA ASN A 95 14.49 2.93 3.40
C ASN A 95 13.39 2.30 2.54
N VAL A 96 12.33 3.06 2.23
CA VAL A 96 11.30 2.62 1.30
C VAL A 96 11.90 2.57 -0.11
N VAL A 97 11.59 1.54 -0.87
CA VAL A 97 12.06 1.39 -2.25
C VAL A 97 11.26 2.34 -3.15
N ILE A 98 11.95 3.24 -3.83
CA ILE A 98 11.36 4.15 -4.81
C ILE A 98 11.72 3.62 -6.18
N THR A 99 10.71 3.21 -6.95
CA THR A 99 10.93 2.62 -8.28
C THR A 99 10.93 3.68 -9.38
N ASP A 100 10.15 4.74 -9.21
CA ASP A 100 10.07 5.84 -10.18
C ASP A 100 10.00 7.16 -9.44
N GLU A 101 10.98 8.04 -9.69
CA GLU A 101 11.00 9.38 -9.14
C GLU A 101 9.86 10.22 -9.74
N PRO A 102 9.47 11.34 -9.09
CA PRO A 102 8.33 12.13 -9.54
C PRO A 102 8.46 12.61 -10.99
N PHE A 103 7.37 12.46 -11.73
CA PHE A 103 7.27 13.01 -13.08
C PHE A 103 5.85 13.52 -13.32
N LYS A 104 5.72 14.41 -14.30
CA LYS A 104 4.43 15.00 -14.65
C LYS A 104 3.59 14.02 -15.46
N PHE A 105 2.42 13.64 -14.95
CA PHE A 105 1.41 12.94 -15.72
C PHE A 105 0.66 13.92 -16.65
N ASN A 106 0.34 15.11 -16.13
CA ASN A 106 -0.20 16.24 -16.89
C ASN A 106 0.18 17.53 -16.15
N GLU A 107 -0.31 18.68 -16.62
CA GLU A 107 0.06 19.97 -16.04
C GLU A 107 -0.25 20.09 -14.53
N LYS A 108 -1.29 19.42 -14.06
CA LYS A 108 -1.76 19.54 -12.66
C LYS A 108 -1.46 18.31 -11.81
N THR A 109 -0.95 17.24 -12.40
CA THR A 109 -0.79 15.96 -11.71
C THR A 109 0.65 15.48 -11.82
N THR A 110 1.27 15.25 -10.66
CA THR A 110 2.59 14.64 -10.55
C THR A 110 2.42 13.27 -9.92
N ILE A 111 3.12 12.27 -10.46
CA ILE A 111 3.07 10.90 -9.94
C ILE A 111 4.48 10.38 -9.67
N ALA A 112 4.56 9.40 -8.79
CA ALA A 112 5.77 8.64 -8.49
C ALA A 112 5.35 7.22 -8.10
N PHE A 113 6.29 6.29 -8.09
CA PHE A 113 6.02 4.91 -7.70
C PHE A 113 6.99 4.45 -6.63
N ILE A 114 6.47 3.71 -5.68
CA ILE A 114 7.23 3.11 -4.57
C ILE A 114 6.77 1.67 -4.39
N GLU A 115 7.46 0.93 -3.53
CA GLU A 115 7.04 -0.40 -3.10
C GLU A 115 6.72 -0.38 -1.61
N ASP A 116 5.70 -1.13 -1.22
CA ASP A 116 5.45 -1.40 0.19
C ASP A 116 6.50 -2.42 0.72
N PRO A 117 6.50 -2.76 2.02
CA PRO A 117 7.52 -3.68 2.57
C PRO A 117 7.57 -5.06 1.93
N ASP A 118 6.51 -5.51 1.28
CA ASP A 118 6.47 -6.81 0.60
C ASP A 118 6.61 -6.71 -0.92
N GLY A 119 6.79 -5.50 -1.45
CA GLY A 119 6.99 -5.28 -2.88
C GLY A 119 5.72 -4.97 -3.66
N THR A 120 4.60 -4.72 -2.99
CA THR A 120 3.40 -4.23 -3.67
C THR A 120 3.69 -2.85 -4.24
N LEU A 121 3.44 -2.67 -5.54
CA LEU A 121 3.67 -1.39 -6.20
C LEU A 121 2.60 -0.38 -5.80
N ILE A 122 3.02 0.84 -5.49
CA ILE A 122 2.15 1.93 -5.07
C ILE A 122 2.45 3.17 -5.89
N GLU A 123 1.41 3.73 -6.50
CA GLU A 123 1.47 5.03 -7.15
C GLU A 123 1.14 6.13 -6.15
N LEU A 124 1.98 7.14 -6.08
CA LEU A 124 1.72 8.39 -5.35
C LEU A 124 1.22 9.42 -6.34
N ILE A 125 0.14 10.11 -5.99
CA ILE A 125 -0.48 11.12 -6.87
C ILE A 125 -0.57 12.43 -6.10
N GLU A 126 0.01 13.50 -6.69
CA GLU A 126 -0.18 14.86 -6.20
C GLU A 126 -0.96 15.64 -7.25
N ARG A 127 -2.11 16.17 -6.86
CA ARG A 127 -2.95 17.01 -7.73
C ARG A 127 -2.95 18.45 -7.23
N LYS A 128 -2.78 19.37 -8.17
CA LYS A 128 -2.80 20.81 -7.88
C LYS A 128 -3.97 21.54 -8.54
#